data_33359db54f9da1e4ad5fae290010911f
#
_entry.id   33359db54f9da1e4ad5fae290010911f
#
_cell.length_a   1.000
_cell.length_b   1.000
_cell.length_c   1.000
_cell.angle_alpha   90.00
_cell.angle_beta   90.00
_cell.angle_gamma   90.00
#
_symmetry.space_group_name_H-M   'P 1'
#
loop_
_entity.id
_entity.type
_entity.pdbx_description
1 polymer ?
#
loop_
_entity_poly.entity_id
_entity_poly.type
_entity_poly.pdbx_seq_one_letter_code
_entity_poly.pdbx_strand_id
1 'polypeptide(L)'
;MIITEAHLIYFSPTHTSKQVGEAIVHGTGATNVLTTDLTLKPVEEMELPTSALAIVVVPVYGGHVAPLAMERLENIRGTDTPVALVVVYGNRAYENALTELDAFVLLNGFKVIAGATFIGEHSY
;
A
#
# COMPACT_ATOMS: atom_id res chain seq x y z
N MET A 1 -4.64 -19.93 5.08
CA MET A 1 -3.39 -19.29 5.51
C MET A 1 -3.66 -18.43 6.72
N ILE A 2 -2.88 -18.62 7.78
CA ILE A 2 -2.97 -17.77 8.96
C ILE A 2 -1.92 -16.67 8.84
N ILE A 3 -2.38 -15.42 8.89
CA ILE A 3 -1.48 -14.27 8.83
C ILE A 3 -1.18 -13.83 10.25
N THR A 4 0.07 -13.98 10.67
CA THR A 4 0.48 -13.58 12.02
C THR A 4 1.16 -12.23 12.05
N GLU A 5 1.79 -11.82 10.96
CA GLU A 5 2.47 -10.54 10.86
C GLU A 5 2.01 -9.79 9.62
N ALA A 6 1.54 -8.57 9.81
CA ALA A 6 1.15 -7.69 8.73
C ALA A 6 1.91 -6.37 8.83
N HIS A 7 2.34 -5.85 7.70
CA HIS A 7 3.00 -4.55 7.63
C HIS A 7 2.18 -3.64 6.74
N LEU A 8 1.55 -2.65 7.35
CA LEU A 8 0.76 -1.65 6.64
C LEU A 8 1.65 -0.50 6.19
N ILE A 9 1.61 -0.20 4.91
CA ILE A 9 2.39 0.88 4.30
C ILE A 9 1.39 1.78 3.57
N TYR A 10 1.31 3.04 3.97
CA TYR A 10 0.33 3.94 3.35
C TYR A 10 0.86 5.33 3.11
N PHE A 11 0.25 6.00 2.14
CA PHE A 11 0.41 7.42 1.88
C PHE A 11 -1.00 8.02 1.96
N SER A 12 -1.25 8.90 2.93
CA SER A 12 -2.62 9.30 3.27
C SER A 12 -2.76 10.78 3.62
N PRO A 13 -2.63 11.68 2.63
CA PRO A 13 -2.77 13.12 2.90
C PRO A 13 -4.13 13.51 3.47
N THR A 14 -5.18 12.74 3.16
CA THR A 14 -6.55 13.04 3.59
C THR A 14 -7.10 12.01 4.58
N HIS A 15 -6.25 11.15 5.12
CA HIS A 15 -6.61 10.08 6.06
C HIS A 15 -7.41 8.91 5.47
N THR A 16 -7.95 9.02 4.27
CA THR A 16 -8.76 7.94 3.68
C THR A 16 -7.97 6.67 3.46
N SER A 17 -6.79 6.77 2.85
CA SER A 17 -5.94 5.59 2.62
C SER A 17 -5.55 4.92 3.93
N LYS A 18 -5.26 5.71 4.96
CA LYS A 18 -4.95 5.19 6.28
C LYS A 18 -6.12 4.39 6.86
N GLN A 19 -7.33 4.93 6.79
CA GLN A 19 -8.53 4.27 7.30
C GLN A 19 -8.81 2.96 6.57
N VAL A 20 -8.69 2.97 5.24
CA VAL A 20 -8.88 1.78 4.43
C VAL A 20 -7.84 0.72 4.82
N GLY A 21 -6.58 1.13 4.92
CA GLY A 21 -5.50 0.22 5.27
C GLY A 21 -5.68 -0.40 6.66
N GLU A 22 -6.07 0.40 7.64
CA GLU A 22 -6.30 -0.10 9.00
C GLU A 22 -7.45 -1.10 9.05
N ALA A 23 -8.51 -0.85 8.28
CA ALA A 23 -9.62 -1.79 8.20
C ALA A 23 -9.21 -3.12 7.58
N ILE A 24 -8.38 -3.08 6.54
CA ILE A 24 -7.89 -4.29 5.88
C ILE A 24 -6.99 -5.08 6.84
N VAL A 25 -6.08 -4.40 7.52
CA VAL A 25 -5.19 -5.06 8.48
C VAL A 25 -6.00 -5.73 9.58
N HIS A 26 -7.00 -5.05 10.10
CA HIS A 26 -7.88 -5.61 11.12
C HIS A 26 -8.54 -6.89 10.62
N GLY A 27 -8.99 -6.89 9.36
CA GLY A 27 -9.63 -8.05 8.75
C GLY A 27 -8.69 -9.24 8.55
N THR A 28 -7.37 -9.04 8.55
CA THR A 28 -6.42 -10.16 8.41
C THR A 28 -6.31 -11.01 9.67
N GLY A 29 -6.67 -10.46 10.82
CA GLY A 29 -6.47 -11.14 12.09
C GLY A 29 -5.03 -11.22 12.55
N ALA A 30 -4.12 -10.49 11.93
CA ALA A 30 -2.71 -10.51 12.31
C ALA A 30 -2.52 -10.06 13.77
N THR A 31 -1.70 -10.79 14.50
CA THR A 31 -1.42 -10.47 15.91
C THR A 31 -0.29 -9.48 16.06
N ASN A 32 0.59 -9.39 15.06
CA ASN A 32 1.71 -8.45 15.04
C ASN A 32 1.54 -7.52 13.84
N VAL A 33 1.31 -6.24 14.10
CA VAL A 33 1.09 -5.24 13.05
C VAL A 33 2.13 -4.15 13.16
N LEU A 34 2.86 -3.95 12.07
CA LEU A 34 3.78 -2.83 11.92
C LEU A 34 3.17 -1.85 10.93
N THR A 35 3.46 -0.57 11.11
CA THR A 35 2.90 0.47 10.25
C THR A 35 4.01 1.43 9.80
N THR A 36 4.02 1.72 8.50
CA THR A 36 4.92 2.71 7.91
C THR A 36 4.08 3.77 7.21
N ASP A 37 4.18 5.00 7.70
CA ASP A 37 3.48 6.15 7.15
C ASP A 37 4.41 6.91 6.22
N LEU A 38 4.05 6.97 4.95
CA LEU A 38 4.84 7.66 3.92
C LEU A 38 4.41 9.12 3.72
N THR A 39 3.42 9.58 4.47
CA THR A 39 2.69 10.81 4.13
C THR A 39 3.53 12.07 4.24
N LEU A 40 4.27 12.23 5.33
CA LEU A 40 4.91 13.51 5.62
C LEU A 40 6.39 13.59 5.27
N LYS A 41 7.08 12.46 5.21
CA LYS A 41 8.53 12.46 4.96
C LYS A 41 8.96 11.13 4.38
N PRO A 42 10.11 11.11 3.69
CA PRO A 42 10.70 9.85 3.24
C PRO A 42 11.02 8.95 4.44
N VAL A 43 10.99 7.65 4.21
CA VAL A 43 11.39 6.66 5.21
C VAL A 43 12.77 6.13 4.88
N GLU A 44 13.47 5.62 5.89
CA GLU A 44 14.75 4.97 5.70
C GLU A 44 14.54 3.66 4.94
N GLU A 45 15.59 3.19 4.27
CA GLU A 45 15.55 1.91 3.59
C GLU A 45 15.18 0.81 4.58
N MET A 46 14.25 -0.04 4.17
CA MET A 46 13.84 -1.20 4.95
C MET A 46 13.57 -2.37 4.03
N GLU A 47 13.73 -3.56 4.59
CA GLU A 47 13.49 -4.80 3.89
C GLU A 47 12.50 -5.63 4.70
N LEU A 48 11.46 -6.12 4.05
CA LEU A 48 10.43 -6.91 4.71
C LEU A 48 10.66 -8.39 4.48
N PRO A 49 10.40 -9.22 5.49
CA PRO A 49 10.63 -10.66 5.37
C PRO A 49 9.55 -11.36 4.56
N THR A 50 9.85 -12.54 4.06
CA THR A 50 8.89 -13.39 3.36
C THR A 50 7.71 -13.79 4.25
N SER A 51 7.91 -13.82 5.55
CA SER A 51 6.90 -14.27 6.53
C SER A 51 5.83 -13.23 6.84
N ALA A 52 6.00 -11.99 6.39
CA ALA A 52 5.03 -10.92 6.62
C ALA A 52 4.11 -10.74 5.41
N LEU A 53 2.90 -10.27 5.66
CA LEU A 53 2.03 -9.78 4.60
C LEU A 53 2.14 -8.26 4.56
N ALA A 54 2.62 -7.72 3.46
CA ALA A 54 2.63 -6.28 3.25
C ALA A 54 1.29 -5.84 2.66
N ILE A 55 0.79 -4.70 3.12
CA ILE A 55 -0.44 -4.09 2.60
C ILE A 55 -0.08 -2.66 2.24
N VAL A 56 -0.09 -2.35 0.96
CA VAL A 56 0.27 -1.03 0.43
C VAL A 56 -0.99 -0.31 0.01
N VAL A 57 -1.24 0.85 0.61
CA VAL A 57 -2.44 1.64 0.34
C VAL A 57 -2.03 3.04 -0.09
N VAL A 58 -2.39 3.42 -1.31
CA VAL A 58 -1.99 4.72 -1.87
C VAL A 58 -3.16 5.36 -2.61
N PRO A 59 -3.22 6.69 -2.65
CA PRO A 59 -4.25 7.40 -3.40
C PRO A 59 -3.88 7.52 -4.87
N VAL A 60 -4.90 7.74 -5.69
CA VAL A 60 -4.77 7.95 -7.13
C VAL A 60 -5.13 9.39 -7.46
N TYR A 61 -4.23 10.05 -8.16
CA TYR A 61 -4.44 11.42 -8.63
C TYR A 61 -4.27 11.44 -10.15
N GLY A 62 -5.32 11.89 -10.86
CA GLY A 62 -5.26 11.99 -12.32
C GLY A 62 -5.03 10.64 -13.01
N GLY A 63 -5.55 9.56 -12.44
CA GLY A 63 -5.40 8.22 -13.01
C GLY A 63 -4.10 7.50 -12.67
N HIS A 64 -3.23 8.14 -11.91
CA HIS A 64 -1.93 7.58 -11.51
C HIS A 64 -1.75 7.56 -10.00
N VAL A 65 -0.92 6.66 -9.52
CA VAL A 65 -0.52 6.67 -8.12
C VAL A 65 0.15 8.01 -7.81
N ALA A 66 -0.16 8.58 -6.64
CA ALA A 66 0.47 9.81 -6.20
C ALA A 66 2.00 9.73 -6.37
N PRO A 67 2.63 10.62 -7.14
CA PRO A 67 4.06 10.51 -7.43
C PRO A 67 4.94 10.46 -6.20
N LEU A 68 4.59 11.23 -5.18
CA LEU A 68 5.36 11.25 -3.94
C LEU A 68 5.27 9.92 -3.20
N ALA A 69 4.13 9.23 -3.28
CA ALA A 69 4.00 7.90 -2.70
C ALA A 69 4.91 6.91 -3.40
N MET A 70 4.98 6.94 -4.72
CA MET A 70 5.86 6.08 -5.50
C MET A 70 7.32 6.32 -5.14
N GLU A 71 7.72 7.58 -5.05
CA GLU A 71 9.08 7.95 -4.69
C GLU A 71 9.47 7.38 -3.32
N ARG A 72 8.57 7.50 -2.34
CA ARG A 72 8.87 7.04 -0.99
C ARG A 72 8.83 5.52 -0.86
N LEU A 73 8.02 4.85 -1.67
CA LEU A 73 7.99 3.38 -1.72
C LEU A 73 9.31 2.78 -2.19
N GLU A 74 10.13 3.53 -2.92
CA GLU A 74 11.42 3.03 -3.40
C GLU A 74 12.33 2.54 -2.28
N ASN A 75 12.15 3.06 -1.08
CA ASN A 75 12.97 2.69 0.07
C ASN A 75 12.50 1.42 0.76
N ILE A 76 11.40 0.83 0.31
CA ILE A 76 10.83 -0.36 0.94
C ILE A 76 10.95 -1.53 -0.02
N ARG A 77 11.66 -2.56 0.38
CA ARG A 77 11.90 -3.75 -0.43
C ARG A 77 11.32 -4.98 0.23
N GLY A 78 10.89 -5.91 -0.60
CA GLY A 78 10.49 -7.23 -0.16
C GLY A 78 11.56 -8.27 -0.46
N THR A 79 11.42 -9.44 0.13
CA THR A 79 12.22 -10.64 -0.15
C THR A 79 11.24 -11.75 -0.53
N ASP A 80 10.63 -11.60 -1.69
CA ASP A 80 9.46 -12.38 -2.11
C ASP A 80 8.29 -12.21 -1.13
N THR A 81 8.24 -11.07 -0.47
CA THR A 81 7.22 -10.76 0.52
C THR A 81 5.86 -10.66 -0.17
N PRO A 82 4.84 -11.39 0.29
CA PRO A 82 3.51 -11.26 -0.27
C PRO A 82 2.96 -9.87 0.01
N VAL A 83 2.34 -9.27 -1.00
CA VAL A 83 1.78 -7.93 -0.87
C VAL A 83 0.38 -7.86 -1.45
N ALA A 84 -0.50 -7.20 -0.71
CA ALA A 84 -1.80 -6.78 -1.19
C ALA A 84 -1.71 -5.30 -1.56
N LEU A 85 -2.11 -4.96 -2.78
CA LEU A 85 -2.07 -3.60 -3.29
C LEU A 85 -3.45 -2.99 -3.25
N VAL A 86 -3.55 -1.79 -2.71
CA VAL A 86 -4.83 -1.09 -2.59
C VAL A 86 -4.66 0.33 -3.11
N VAL A 87 -5.49 0.71 -4.06
CA VAL A 87 -5.54 2.08 -4.54
C VAL A 87 -6.87 2.72 -4.12
N VAL A 88 -6.78 3.93 -3.63
CA VAL A 88 -7.94 4.70 -3.18
C VAL A 88 -8.13 5.86 -4.16
N TYR A 89 -9.27 5.89 -4.82
CA TYR A 89 -9.55 6.91 -5.81
C TYR A 89 -10.83 7.66 -5.43
N GLY A 90 -10.86 8.93 -5.78
CA GLY A 90 -12.04 9.75 -5.51
C GLY A 90 -12.96 9.87 -6.69
N ASN A 91 -12.49 9.42 -7.85
CA ASN A 91 -13.18 9.53 -9.10
C ASN A 91 -12.82 8.30 -9.92
N ARG A 92 -13.33 8.17 -11.12
CA ARG A 92 -12.96 7.07 -12.01
C ARG A 92 -11.50 7.19 -12.47
N ALA A 93 -11.06 6.24 -13.28
CA ALA A 93 -9.72 6.21 -13.89
C ALA A 93 -8.62 5.76 -12.95
N TYR A 94 -8.81 4.60 -12.34
CA TYR A 94 -7.81 3.99 -11.47
C TYR A 94 -7.04 2.85 -12.14
N GLU A 95 -7.44 2.45 -13.33
CA GLU A 95 -6.94 1.22 -13.99
C GLU A 95 -5.42 1.21 -14.15
N ASN A 96 -4.87 2.31 -14.64
CA ASN A 96 -3.44 2.42 -14.84
C ASN A 96 -2.68 2.50 -13.51
N ALA A 97 -3.32 3.05 -12.48
CA ALA A 97 -2.67 3.20 -11.19
C ALA A 97 -2.37 1.85 -10.53
N LEU A 98 -3.33 0.92 -10.57
CA LEU A 98 -3.11 -0.39 -9.98
C LEU A 98 -2.04 -1.17 -10.76
N THR A 99 -2.07 -1.10 -12.08
CA THR A 99 -1.05 -1.73 -12.94
C THR A 99 0.33 -1.13 -12.70
N GLU A 100 0.40 0.17 -12.57
CA GLU A 100 1.64 0.90 -12.29
C GLU A 100 2.24 0.47 -10.95
N LEU A 101 1.40 0.39 -9.92
CA LEU A 101 1.83 -0.02 -8.60
C LEU A 101 2.29 -1.48 -8.59
N ASP A 102 1.57 -2.36 -9.28
CA ASP A 102 1.91 -3.77 -9.42
C ASP A 102 3.31 -3.93 -10.02
N ALA A 103 3.57 -3.27 -11.15
CA ALA A 103 4.87 -3.34 -11.79
C ALA A 103 5.98 -2.83 -10.89
N PHE A 104 5.72 -1.76 -10.15
CA PHE A 104 6.71 -1.15 -9.27
C PHE A 104 7.11 -2.09 -8.12
N VAL A 105 6.12 -2.66 -7.42
CA VAL A 105 6.43 -3.51 -6.26
C VAL A 105 7.08 -4.83 -6.68
N LEU A 106 6.76 -5.33 -7.87
CA LEU A 106 7.43 -6.52 -8.40
C LEU A 106 8.93 -6.28 -8.56
N LEU A 107 9.31 -5.10 -9.06
CA LEU A 107 10.72 -4.74 -9.18
C LEU A 107 11.40 -4.56 -7.83
N ASN A 108 10.62 -4.27 -6.79
CA ASN A 108 11.15 -4.06 -5.44
C ASN A 108 11.12 -5.32 -4.58
N GLY A 109 10.93 -6.48 -5.18
CA GLY A 109 11.07 -7.75 -4.47
C GLY A 109 9.80 -8.28 -3.82
N PHE A 110 8.63 -7.71 -4.15
CA PHE A 110 7.36 -8.19 -3.60
C PHE A 110 6.70 -9.18 -4.54
N LYS A 111 5.85 -10.02 -3.95
CA LYS A 111 5.01 -10.95 -4.68
C LYS A 111 3.56 -10.51 -4.50
N VAL A 112 2.94 -10.04 -5.57
CA VAL A 112 1.57 -9.54 -5.49
C VAL A 112 0.60 -10.71 -5.37
N ILE A 113 -0.19 -10.72 -4.30
CA ILE A 113 -1.18 -11.77 -4.06
C ILE A 113 -2.62 -11.27 -4.19
N ALA A 114 -2.82 -9.96 -4.12
CA ALA A 114 -4.16 -9.38 -4.24
C ALA A 114 -4.06 -7.92 -4.64
N GLY A 115 -5.09 -7.42 -5.30
CA GLY A 115 -5.24 -6.02 -5.62
C GLY A 115 -6.68 -5.60 -5.36
N ALA A 116 -6.88 -4.38 -4.89
CA ALA A 116 -8.21 -3.84 -4.62
C ALA A 116 -8.25 -2.35 -4.90
N THR A 117 -9.44 -1.87 -5.20
CA THR A 117 -9.69 -0.45 -5.41
C THR A 117 -10.82 -0.02 -4.50
N PHE A 118 -10.69 1.16 -3.91
CA PHE A 118 -11.70 1.74 -3.05
C PHE A 118 -12.00 3.16 -3.48
N ILE A 119 -13.28 3.53 -3.39
CA ILE A 119 -13.71 4.90 -3.62
C ILE A 119 -13.55 5.62 -2.28
N GLY A 120 -12.71 6.64 -2.26
CA GLY A 120 -12.56 7.50 -1.11
C GLY A 120 -13.59 8.61 -1.14
N GLU A 121 -13.94 9.13 0.05
CA GLU A 121 -14.75 10.32 0.13
C GLU A 121 -13.92 11.53 -0.21
N HIS A 122 -14.51 12.40 -0.97
CA HIS A 122 -13.90 13.68 -1.28
C HIS A 122 -14.29 14.71 -0.26
N SER A 123 -13.29 15.40 0.26
CA SER A 123 -13.53 16.60 1.05
C SER A 123 -13.35 17.79 0.12
N TYR A 124 -14.41 18.19 -0.49
CA TYR A 124 -14.35 19.37 -1.36
C TYR A 124 -14.65 20.61 -0.55
#